data_cc99dc37353f143f5c5990d66729b735
#
_entry.id   cc99dc37353f143f5c5990d66729b735
#
_cell.length_a   1.000
_cell.length_b   1.000
_cell.length_c   1.000
_cell.angle_alpha   90.00
_cell.angle_beta   90.00
_cell.angle_gamma   90.00
#
_symmetry.space_group_name_H-M   'P 1'
#
loop_
_entity.id
_entity.type
_entity.pdbx_description
1 polymer ?
#
loop_
_entity_poly.entity_id
_entity_poly.type
_entity_poly.pdbx_seq_one_letter_code
_entity_poly.pdbx_strand_id
1 'polypeptide(L)'
;VAEMSRMAHAAGKQIICYKLGKSELGKELAKSHTGAIAGNDDAFNAFINYHGIARVEIFETLIEIPNLFKNKKRSKSKRVGIVTTTGGGGAMVVESLSGSDIEIIDSGLSIKKIMQDNNIAFNNNKLVDLTIAGTKPEIVNEVISQMMKNENCDLVVMVVGSSAKFRPEQAVEPLLKWANDPKPLAVYVAPDAPEALNLLHQNNVDKKTALEYV
;
A
#
# COMPACT_ATOMS: atom_id res chain seq x y z
N VAL A 1 18.76 -6.90 19.04
CA VAL A 1 17.51 -6.69 18.27
C VAL A 1 16.35 -6.34 19.20
N ALA A 2 16.04 -7.13 20.25
CA ALA A 2 14.94 -6.85 21.18
C ALA A 2 15.02 -5.46 21.81
N GLU A 3 16.19 -5.08 22.35
CA GLU A 3 16.41 -3.75 22.94
C GLU A 3 16.26 -2.63 21.89
N MET A 4 16.82 -2.83 20.70
CA MET A 4 16.67 -1.90 19.58
C MET A 4 15.20 -1.72 19.20
N SER A 5 14.40 -2.80 19.16
CA SER A 5 12.97 -2.73 18.88
C SER A 5 12.23 -1.91 19.96
N ARG A 6 12.54 -2.16 21.23
CA ARG A 6 11.95 -1.41 22.35
C ARG A 6 12.26 0.09 22.24
N MET A 7 13.51 0.45 21.93
CA MET A 7 13.93 1.83 21.74
C MET A 7 13.25 2.49 20.54
N ALA A 8 13.14 1.78 19.43
CA ALA A 8 12.47 2.28 18.24
C ALA A 8 10.98 2.55 18.50
N HIS A 9 10.30 1.62 19.16
CA HIS A 9 8.89 1.80 19.54
C HIS A 9 8.69 3.00 20.48
N ALA A 10 9.56 3.15 21.47
CA ALA A 10 9.52 4.31 22.39
C ALA A 10 9.72 5.64 21.63
N ALA A 11 10.51 5.63 20.56
CA ALA A 11 10.72 6.78 19.68
C ALA A 11 9.68 6.92 18.55
N GLY A 12 8.62 6.10 18.54
CA GLY A 12 7.59 6.10 17.48
C GLY A 12 8.09 5.65 16.11
N LYS A 13 9.23 4.92 16.06
CA LYS A 13 9.84 4.46 14.81
C LYS A 13 9.48 3.01 14.53
N GLN A 14 9.28 2.68 13.26
CA GLN A 14 9.09 1.31 12.79
C GLN A 14 10.43 0.70 12.40
N ILE A 15 10.62 -0.59 12.73
CA ILE A 15 11.72 -1.40 12.21
C ILE A 15 11.15 -2.31 11.12
N ILE A 16 11.84 -2.35 10.00
CA ILE A 16 11.53 -3.22 8.87
C ILE A 16 12.76 -4.08 8.60
N CYS A 17 12.58 -5.35 8.33
CA CYS A 17 13.66 -6.27 8.03
C CYS A 17 13.38 -7.11 6.80
N TYR A 18 14.46 -7.46 6.11
CA TYR A 18 14.50 -8.48 5.07
C TYR A 18 15.49 -9.55 5.51
N LYS A 19 15.16 -10.83 5.32
CA LYS A 19 16.03 -11.93 5.76
C LYS A 19 16.39 -12.83 4.58
N LEU A 20 17.67 -12.94 4.30
CA LEU A 20 18.23 -13.96 3.42
C LEU A 20 18.29 -15.34 4.12
N GLY A 21 18.39 -16.41 3.32
CA GLY A 21 18.55 -17.76 3.85
C GLY A 21 17.24 -18.40 4.33
N LYS A 22 16.13 -18.16 3.63
CA LYS A 22 14.85 -18.85 3.84
C LYS A 22 14.91 -20.30 3.31
N SER A 23 15.45 -20.49 2.10
CA SER A 23 15.66 -21.81 1.49
C SER A 23 16.94 -22.47 1.99
N GLU A 24 17.07 -23.80 1.85
CA GLU A 24 18.29 -24.53 2.22
C GLU A 24 19.52 -24.03 1.46
N LEU A 25 19.40 -23.83 0.15
CA LEU A 25 20.47 -23.26 -0.67
C LEU A 25 20.81 -21.82 -0.22
N GLY A 26 19.79 -21.01 0.09
CA GLY A 26 19.99 -19.65 0.60
C GLY A 26 20.70 -19.63 1.96
N LYS A 27 20.44 -20.60 2.84
CA LYS A 27 21.16 -20.77 4.10
C LYS A 27 22.62 -21.11 3.89
N GLU A 28 22.91 -22.01 2.97
CA GLU A 28 24.27 -22.40 2.62
C GLU A 28 25.09 -21.24 2.06
N LEU A 29 24.50 -20.49 1.13
CA LEU A 29 25.11 -19.29 0.55
C LEU A 29 25.34 -18.20 1.61
N ALA A 30 24.36 -17.94 2.46
CA ALA A 30 24.51 -16.96 3.53
C ALA A 30 25.66 -17.33 4.50
N LYS A 31 25.79 -18.60 4.82
CA LYS A 31 26.88 -19.12 5.66
C LYS A 31 28.24 -18.91 5.01
N SER A 32 28.38 -19.16 3.72
CA SER A 32 29.64 -19.01 2.99
C SER A 32 30.07 -17.54 2.84
N HIS A 33 29.12 -16.63 2.67
CA HIS A 33 29.41 -15.22 2.41
C HIS A 33 29.59 -14.37 3.69
N THR A 34 28.86 -14.66 4.75
CA THR A 34 28.83 -13.81 5.93
C THR A 34 29.42 -14.49 7.16
N GLY A 35 29.73 -15.79 7.09
CA GLY A 35 30.14 -16.58 8.25
C GLY A 35 29.02 -16.76 9.29
N ALA A 36 27.85 -16.18 9.07
CA ALA A 36 26.72 -16.24 9.98
C ALA A 36 25.90 -17.52 9.77
N ILE A 37 25.51 -18.17 10.86
CA ILE A 37 24.57 -19.29 10.80
C ILE A 37 23.20 -18.74 10.48
N ALA A 38 22.60 -19.14 9.36
CA ALA A 38 21.21 -18.84 9.05
C ALA A 38 20.32 -19.63 10.03
N GLY A 39 19.74 -18.94 10.99
CA GLY A 39 18.84 -19.53 11.98
C GLY A 39 17.52 -20.03 11.35
N ASN A 40 16.75 -20.80 12.13
CA ASN A 40 15.43 -21.27 11.75
C ASN A 40 14.50 -20.10 11.38
N ASP A 41 13.80 -20.19 10.26
CA ASP A 41 12.97 -19.11 9.75
C ASP A 41 11.71 -18.91 10.59
N ASP A 42 11.09 -19.97 11.11
CA ASP A 42 9.91 -19.89 11.96
C ASP A 42 10.23 -19.23 13.30
N ALA A 43 11.37 -19.59 13.88
CA ALA A 43 11.87 -18.96 15.12
C ALA A 43 12.15 -17.46 14.90
N PHE A 44 12.73 -17.11 13.75
CA PHE A 44 12.94 -15.72 13.36
C PHE A 44 11.61 -14.98 13.22
N ASN A 45 10.62 -15.55 12.53
CA ASN A 45 9.30 -14.97 12.37
C ASN A 45 8.60 -14.75 13.72
N ALA A 46 8.61 -15.77 14.58
CA ALA A 46 8.02 -15.65 15.92
C ALA A 46 8.68 -14.51 16.72
N PHE A 47 10.00 -14.41 16.65
CA PHE A 47 10.76 -13.36 17.33
C PHE A 47 10.43 -11.95 16.82
N ILE A 48 10.45 -11.73 15.49
CA ILE A 48 10.18 -10.40 14.92
C ILE A 48 8.73 -9.97 15.15
N ASN A 49 7.77 -10.91 15.04
CA ASN A 49 6.36 -10.65 15.30
C ASN A 49 6.13 -10.24 16.77
N TYR A 50 6.75 -10.96 17.72
CA TYR A 50 6.69 -10.62 19.15
C TYR A 50 7.24 -9.21 19.42
N HIS A 51 8.28 -8.80 18.70
CA HIS A 51 8.89 -7.48 18.84
C HIS A 51 8.29 -6.41 17.93
N GLY A 52 7.22 -6.69 17.18
CA GLY A 52 6.56 -5.74 16.29
C GLY A 52 7.45 -5.21 15.17
N ILE A 53 8.36 -6.05 14.69
CA ILE A 53 9.25 -5.76 13.56
C ILE A 53 8.55 -6.25 12.29
N ALA A 54 8.39 -5.38 11.30
CA ALA A 54 7.82 -5.75 10.01
C ALA A 54 8.83 -6.53 9.18
N ARG A 55 8.41 -7.65 8.59
CA ARG A 55 9.21 -8.41 7.63
C ARG A 55 8.71 -8.15 6.22
N VAL A 56 9.64 -7.96 5.30
CA VAL A 56 9.38 -7.93 3.87
C VAL A 56 10.03 -9.15 3.20
N GLU A 57 9.37 -9.65 2.16
CA GLU A 57 9.79 -10.85 1.44
C GLU A 57 10.61 -10.53 0.19
N ILE A 58 10.55 -9.29 -0.28
CA ILE A 58 11.21 -8.79 -1.48
C ILE A 58 12.14 -7.65 -1.06
N PHE A 59 13.36 -7.63 -1.61
CA PHE A 59 14.37 -6.65 -1.23
C PHE A 59 13.99 -5.22 -1.63
N GLU A 60 13.38 -5.06 -2.79
CA GLU A 60 12.89 -3.77 -3.30
C GLU A 60 11.89 -3.16 -2.33
N THR A 61 11.00 -3.97 -1.78
CA THR A 61 10.03 -3.53 -0.76
C THR A 61 10.73 -3.00 0.51
N LEU A 62 11.90 -3.52 0.88
CA LEU A 62 12.66 -2.99 2.01
C LEU A 62 13.07 -1.52 1.81
N ILE A 63 13.34 -1.16 0.56
CA ILE A 63 13.78 0.20 0.19
C ILE A 63 12.58 1.14 0.06
N GLU A 64 11.47 0.67 -0.47
CA GLU A 64 10.30 1.49 -0.80
C GLU A 64 9.32 1.67 0.37
N ILE A 65 9.03 0.62 1.10
CA ILE A 65 8.01 0.61 2.15
C ILE A 65 8.25 1.63 3.29
N PRO A 66 9.49 2.01 3.65
CA PRO A 66 9.73 3.05 4.67
C PRO A 66 9.03 4.37 4.34
N ASN A 67 8.84 4.66 3.06
CA ASN A 67 8.17 5.87 2.61
C ASN A 67 6.69 5.92 3.01
N LEU A 68 6.01 4.77 3.13
CA LEU A 68 4.63 4.69 3.61
C LEU A 68 4.47 5.04 5.09
N PHE A 69 5.51 4.85 5.88
CA PHE A 69 5.46 5.05 7.33
C PHE A 69 5.92 6.43 7.77
N LYS A 70 6.61 7.18 6.88
CA LYS A 70 7.16 8.47 7.25
C LYS A 70 6.04 9.49 7.49
N ASN A 71 6.06 10.10 8.69
CA ASN A 71 5.08 11.08 9.12
C ASN A 71 3.61 10.58 9.17
N LYS A 72 3.40 9.26 9.16
CA LYS A 72 2.06 8.68 9.24
C LYS A 72 1.72 8.28 10.67
N LYS A 73 0.46 8.44 11.05
CA LYS A 73 -0.04 7.95 12.33
C LYS A 73 -0.11 6.43 12.31
N ARG A 74 0.36 5.82 13.39
CA ARG A 74 0.18 4.38 13.60
C ARG A 74 -1.28 4.10 13.92
N SER A 75 -1.94 3.28 13.11
CA SER A 75 -3.28 2.80 13.41
C SER A 75 -3.22 1.55 14.30
N LYS A 76 -4.21 1.42 15.19
CA LYS A 76 -4.42 0.20 15.98
C LYS A 76 -5.31 -0.80 15.24
N SER A 77 -6.14 -0.33 14.34
CA SER A 77 -7.00 -1.12 13.47
C SER A 77 -6.36 -1.26 12.09
N LYS A 78 -6.76 -2.29 11.37
CA LYS A 78 -6.21 -2.66 10.06
C LYS A 78 -7.29 -2.55 8.99
N ARG A 79 -7.96 -1.40 8.92
CA ARG A 79 -9.10 -1.15 8.03
C ARG A 79 -8.64 -0.46 6.75
N VAL A 80 -8.85 -1.12 5.63
CA VAL A 80 -8.37 -0.67 4.32
C VAL A 80 -9.54 -0.40 3.39
N GLY A 81 -9.55 0.79 2.80
CA GLY A 81 -10.44 1.15 1.70
C GLY A 81 -9.74 0.97 0.36
N ILE A 82 -10.41 0.37 -0.62
CA ILE A 82 -9.82 0.10 -1.94
C ILE A 82 -10.62 0.83 -3.02
N VAL A 83 -9.90 1.64 -3.80
CA VAL A 83 -10.43 2.34 -4.98
C VAL A 83 -9.60 1.92 -6.18
N THR A 84 -10.25 1.63 -7.30
CA THR A 84 -9.54 1.19 -8.51
C THR A 84 -10.10 1.84 -9.77
N THR A 85 -9.24 2.03 -10.76
CA THR A 85 -9.62 2.36 -12.15
C THR A 85 -9.47 1.16 -13.09
N THR A 86 -9.18 -0.02 -12.54
CA THR A 86 -9.05 -1.28 -13.28
C THR A 86 -9.55 -2.45 -12.43
N GLY A 87 -10.65 -3.08 -12.83
CA GLY A 87 -11.27 -4.16 -12.07
C GLY A 87 -10.31 -5.32 -11.77
N GLY A 88 -9.50 -5.75 -12.76
CA GLY A 88 -8.51 -6.80 -12.57
C GLY A 88 -7.45 -6.44 -11.54
N GLY A 89 -6.89 -5.23 -11.61
CA GLY A 89 -5.92 -4.75 -10.61
C GLY A 89 -6.52 -4.64 -9.22
N GLY A 90 -7.76 -4.15 -9.11
CA GLY A 90 -8.50 -4.13 -7.85
C GLY A 90 -8.71 -5.51 -7.25
N ALA A 91 -9.07 -6.50 -8.08
CA ALA A 91 -9.23 -7.89 -7.65
C ALA A 91 -7.91 -8.49 -7.14
N MET A 92 -6.79 -8.22 -7.79
CA MET A 92 -5.45 -8.65 -7.33
C MET A 92 -5.12 -8.11 -5.95
N VAL A 93 -5.42 -6.83 -5.68
CA VAL A 93 -5.21 -6.23 -4.36
C VAL A 93 -6.11 -6.88 -3.31
N VAL A 94 -7.40 -7.09 -3.61
CA VAL A 94 -8.33 -7.79 -2.71
C VAL A 94 -7.82 -9.18 -2.38
N GLU A 95 -7.38 -9.95 -3.39
CA GLU A 95 -6.83 -11.30 -3.20
C GLU A 95 -5.58 -11.29 -2.32
N SER A 96 -4.66 -10.35 -2.56
CA SER A 96 -3.43 -10.21 -1.78
C SER A 96 -3.68 -9.85 -0.31
N LEU A 97 -4.74 -9.12 -0.01
CA LEU A 97 -5.13 -8.75 1.34
C LEU A 97 -5.99 -9.82 2.03
N SER A 98 -6.63 -10.69 1.24
CA SER A 98 -7.45 -11.78 1.76
C SER A 98 -6.59 -12.80 2.50
N GLY A 99 -7.07 -13.27 3.66
CA GLY A 99 -6.30 -14.20 4.50
C GLY A 99 -5.30 -13.54 5.44
N SER A 100 -5.18 -12.21 5.43
CA SER A 100 -4.46 -11.43 6.43
C SER A 100 -5.43 -10.88 7.50
N ASP A 101 -4.88 -10.34 8.59
CA ASP A 101 -5.65 -9.64 9.64
C ASP A 101 -6.20 -8.26 9.18
N ILE A 102 -6.34 -8.03 7.88
CA ILE A 102 -6.78 -6.77 7.30
C ILE A 102 -8.28 -6.84 7.03
N GLU A 103 -9.00 -5.83 7.49
CA GLU A 103 -10.41 -5.63 7.17
C GLU A 103 -10.55 -4.72 5.96
N ILE A 104 -11.08 -5.24 4.86
CA ILE A 104 -11.50 -4.41 3.73
C ILE A 104 -12.86 -3.82 4.08
N ILE A 105 -12.91 -2.50 4.22
CA ILE A 105 -14.11 -1.79 4.69
C ILE A 105 -15.15 -1.58 3.58
N ASP A 106 -16.39 -1.35 4.02
CA ASP A 106 -17.44 -0.80 3.16
C ASP A 106 -17.14 0.68 2.84
N SER A 107 -17.26 1.06 1.58
CA SER A 107 -16.99 2.43 1.10
C SER A 107 -17.99 3.48 1.62
N GLY A 108 -19.18 3.03 2.05
CA GLY A 108 -20.19 3.87 2.64
C GLY A 108 -21.17 4.52 1.64
N LEU A 109 -22.20 5.13 2.21
CA LEU A 109 -23.32 5.69 1.45
C LEU A 109 -22.91 6.91 0.60
N SER A 110 -21.95 7.72 1.06
CA SER A 110 -21.48 8.89 0.32
C SER A 110 -20.85 8.51 -1.01
N ILE A 111 -19.99 7.47 -1.02
CA ILE A 111 -19.37 6.99 -2.25
C ILE A 111 -20.40 6.32 -3.15
N LYS A 112 -21.32 5.54 -2.58
CA LYS A 112 -22.44 4.98 -3.35
C LYS A 112 -23.23 6.05 -4.08
N LYS A 113 -23.52 7.17 -3.40
CA LYS A 113 -24.22 8.30 -4.03
C LYS A 113 -23.42 8.92 -5.17
N ILE A 114 -22.11 9.17 -4.98
CA ILE A 114 -21.24 9.68 -6.05
C ILE A 114 -21.29 8.76 -7.27
N MET A 115 -21.22 7.45 -7.06
CA MET A 115 -21.26 6.46 -8.14
C MET A 115 -22.62 6.54 -8.90
N GLN A 116 -23.73 6.61 -8.16
CA GLN A 116 -25.06 6.73 -8.74
C GLN A 116 -25.25 8.03 -9.52
N ASP A 117 -24.87 9.17 -8.94
CA ASP A 117 -25.01 10.51 -9.57
C ASP A 117 -24.19 10.60 -10.87
N ASN A 118 -23.13 9.80 -11.01
CA ASN A 118 -22.29 9.72 -12.20
C ASN A 118 -22.60 8.54 -13.12
N ASN A 119 -23.70 7.81 -12.90
CA ASN A 119 -24.12 6.62 -13.65
C ASN A 119 -23.03 5.52 -13.70
N ILE A 120 -22.26 5.36 -12.62
CA ILE A 120 -21.25 4.32 -12.48
C ILE A 120 -21.89 3.12 -11.76
N ALA A 121 -21.72 1.92 -12.33
CA ALA A 121 -22.21 0.70 -11.70
C ALA A 121 -21.51 0.48 -10.35
N PHE A 122 -22.28 0.23 -9.31
CA PHE A 122 -21.77 0.00 -7.97
C PHE A 122 -22.21 -1.39 -7.49
N ASN A 123 -21.38 -2.39 -7.82
CA ASN A 123 -21.73 -3.79 -7.62
C ASN A 123 -21.15 -4.37 -6.33
N ASN A 124 -20.16 -3.71 -5.73
CA ASN A 124 -19.49 -4.18 -4.52
C ASN A 124 -19.11 -2.98 -3.63
N ASN A 125 -19.60 -3.00 -2.39
CA ASN A 125 -19.32 -1.94 -1.44
C ASN A 125 -17.87 -1.93 -0.93
N LYS A 126 -17.15 -3.06 -1.01
CA LYS A 126 -15.78 -3.20 -0.50
C LYS A 126 -14.70 -2.86 -1.52
N LEU A 127 -15.05 -2.86 -2.81
CA LEU A 127 -14.17 -2.45 -3.89
C LEU A 127 -14.86 -1.36 -4.71
N VAL A 128 -14.34 -0.14 -4.63
CA VAL A 128 -14.85 0.98 -5.42
C VAL A 128 -14.19 0.96 -6.78
N ASP A 129 -14.85 0.36 -7.76
CA ASP A 129 -14.35 0.28 -9.13
C ASP A 129 -14.91 1.43 -9.97
N LEU A 130 -14.06 2.39 -10.28
CA LEU A 130 -14.39 3.56 -11.10
C LEU A 130 -14.37 3.24 -12.60
N THR A 131 -13.74 2.14 -13.01
CA THR A 131 -13.64 1.74 -14.43
C THR A 131 -13.28 2.90 -15.36
N ILE A 132 -14.07 3.12 -16.43
CA ILE A 132 -13.87 4.20 -17.38
C ILE A 132 -14.06 5.60 -16.73
N ALA A 133 -14.89 5.73 -15.71
CA ALA A 133 -15.05 6.99 -14.98
C ALA A 133 -13.78 7.41 -14.22
N GLY A 134 -12.87 6.48 -13.94
CA GLY A 134 -11.54 6.79 -13.40
C GLY A 134 -10.64 7.59 -14.35
N THR A 135 -11.06 7.84 -15.58
CA THR A 135 -10.42 8.79 -16.50
C THR A 135 -10.83 10.24 -16.24
N LYS A 136 -11.80 10.48 -15.34
CA LYS A 136 -12.28 11.81 -14.96
C LYS A 136 -11.68 12.20 -13.61
N PRO A 137 -10.70 13.13 -13.58
CA PRO A 137 -9.98 13.50 -12.35
C PRO A 137 -10.90 13.98 -11.22
N GLU A 138 -11.99 14.68 -11.58
CA GLU A 138 -12.98 15.20 -10.63
C GLU A 138 -13.69 14.08 -9.84
N ILE A 139 -14.06 12.98 -10.50
CA ILE A 139 -14.71 11.83 -9.86
C ILE A 139 -13.70 11.09 -8.96
N VAL A 140 -12.49 10.84 -9.46
CA VAL A 140 -11.41 10.25 -8.67
C VAL A 140 -11.15 11.09 -7.43
N ASN A 141 -11.03 12.40 -7.60
CA ASN A 141 -10.79 13.34 -6.52
C ASN A 141 -11.90 13.30 -5.45
N GLU A 142 -13.15 13.24 -5.87
CA GLU A 142 -14.30 13.21 -4.96
C GLU A 142 -14.32 11.89 -4.16
N VAL A 143 -14.19 10.75 -4.85
CA VAL A 143 -14.18 9.42 -4.22
C VAL A 143 -13.00 9.25 -3.27
N ILE A 144 -11.78 9.60 -3.70
CA ILE A 144 -10.59 9.55 -2.83
C ILE A 144 -10.76 10.48 -1.62
N SER A 145 -11.32 11.68 -1.81
CA SER A 145 -11.57 12.61 -0.70
C SER A 145 -12.53 12.02 0.34
N GLN A 146 -13.59 11.35 -0.08
CA GLN A 146 -14.52 10.68 0.84
C GLN A 146 -13.81 9.54 1.59
N MET A 147 -13.03 8.72 0.88
CA MET A 147 -12.31 7.61 1.49
C MET A 147 -11.23 8.09 2.47
N MET A 148 -10.48 9.12 2.12
CA MET A 148 -9.45 9.70 2.99
C MET A 148 -10.03 10.36 4.24
N LYS A 149 -11.24 10.92 4.17
CA LYS A 149 -11.94 11.51 5.32
C LYS A 149 -12.71 10.49 6.17
N ASN A 150 -12.88 9.26 5.71
CA ASN A 150 -13.62 8.23 6.44
C ASN A 150 -12.84 7.79 7.69
N GLU A 151 -13.33 8.09 8.88
CA GLU A 151 -12.70 7.73 10.16
C GLU A 151 -12.62 6.22 10.40
N ASN A 152 -13.44 5.43 9.71
CA ASN A 152 -13.39 3.98 9.74
C ASN A 152 -12.39 3.38 8.75
N CYS A 153 -11.58 4.20 8.07
CA CYS A 153 -10.54 3.80 7.14
C CYS A 153 -9.18 4.23 7.67
N ASP A 154 -8.24 3.30 7.78
CA ASP A 154 -6.89 3.56 8.30
C ASP A 154 -5.86 3.73 7.19
N LEU A 155 -6.09 3.08 6.05
CA LEU A 155 -5.26 3.13 4.84
C LEU A 155 -6.18 3.13 3.61
N VAL A 156 -5.90 3.99 2.66
CA VAL A 156 -6.53 3.93 1.33
C VAL A 156 -5.55 3.34 0.33
N VAL A 157 -6.00 2.35 -0.44
CA VAL A 157 -5.26 1.80 -1.58
C VAL A 157 -5.95 2.27 -2.85
N MET A 158 -5.21 2.99 -3.69
CA MET A 158 -5.64 3.39 -5.03
C MET A 158 -4.94 2.54 -6.07
N VAL A 159 -5.70 1.81 -6.88
CA VAL A 159 -5.17 1.02 -7.99
C VAL A 159 -5.37 1.78 -9.29
N VAL A 160 -4.26 2.19 -9.90
CA VAL A 160 -4.24 2.95 -11.16
C VAL A 160 -4.01 2.00 -12.32
N GLY A 161 -4.94 1.96 -13.26
CA GLY A 161 -4.87 1.07 -14.43
C GLY A 161 -3.98 1.58 -15.55
N SER A 162 -3.73 0.73 -16.55
CA SER A 162 -2.89 1.02 -17.72
C SER A 162 -3.40 2.16 -18.60
N SER A 163 -4.67 2.57 -18.48
CA SER A 163 -5.19 3.77 -19.15
C SER A 163 -4.44 5.05 -18.77
N ALA A 164 -3.78 5.05 -17.61
CA ALA A 164 -2.93 6.13 -17.15
C ALA A 164 -1.67 6.37 -18.04
N LYS A 165 -1.29 5.43 -18.91
CA LYS A 165 -0.27 5.64 -19.94
C LYS A 165 -0.60 6.81 -20.86
N PHE A 166 -1.88 6.99 -21.17
CA PHE A 166 -2.31 7.99 -22.15
C PHE A 166 -2.55 9.38 -21.53
N ARG A 167 -2.82 9.42 -20.23
CA ARG A 167 -3.12 10.65 -19.48
C ARG A 167 -2.60 10.57 -18.05
N PRO A 168 -1.27 10.47 -17.87
CA PRO A 168 -0.67 10.22 -16.57
C PRO A 168 -0.96 11.33 -15.56
N GLU A 169 -0.95 12.61 -15.99
CA GLU A 169 -1.24 13.75 -15.12
C GLU A 169 -2.67 13.66 -14.55
N GLN A 170 -3.65 13.35 -15.39
CA GLN A 170 -5.05 13.24 -14.95
C GLN A 170 -5.27 12.10 -13.96
N ALA A 171 -4.52 11.01 -14.10
CA ALA A 171 -4.60 9.87 -13.18
C ALA A 171 -3.93 10.15 -11.82
N VAL A 172 -2.87 10.96 -11.82
CA VAL A 172 -2.02 11.18 -10.64
C VAL A 172 -2.40 12.43 -9.85
N GLU A 173 -2.77 13.54 -10.53
CA GLU A 173 -3.07 14.82 -9.89
C GLU A 173 -4.07 14.73 -8.71
N PRO A 174 -5.19 13.96 -8.80
CA PRO A 174 -6.13 13.85 -7.68
C PRO A 174 -5.52 13.22 -6.42
N LEU A 175 -4.41 12.50 -6.56
CA LEU A 175 -3.75 11.76 -5.50
C LEU A 175 -2.69 12.59 -4.77
N LEU A 176 -2.03 13.50 -5.48
CA LEU A 176 -0.86 14.24 -4.99
C LEU A 176 -1.14 15.09 -3.75
N LYS A 177 -2.32 15.67 -3.66
CA LYS A 177 -2.71 16.49 -2.49
C LYS A 177 -2.74 15.71 -1.17
N TRP A 178 -2.85 14.38 -1.23
CA TRP A 178 -2.91 13.50 -0.06
C TRP A 178 -1.54 12.96 0.35
N ALA A 179 -0.48 13.29 -0.37
CA ALA A 179 0.87 12.78 -0.11
C ALA A 179 1.34 13.04 1.33
N ASN A 180 0.98 14.18 1.91
CA ASN A 180 1.34 14.57 3.28
C ASN A 180 0.22 14.35 4.32
N ASP A 181 -0.90 13.73 3.93
CA ASP A 181 -1.97 13.45 4.89
C ASP A 181 -1.49 12.45 5.95
N PRO A 182 -1.90 12.61 7.23
CA PRO A 182 -1.57 11.64 8.28
C PRO A 182 -2.10 10.23 7.99
N LYS A 183 -3.23 10.11 7.29
CA LYS A 183 -3.72 8.83 6.77
C LYS A 183 -2.91 8.45 5.54
N PRO A 184 -2.34 7.25 5.48
CA PRO A 184 -1.60 6.81 4.31
C PRO A 184 -2.51 6.57 3.11
N LEU A 185 -2.03 6.99 1.93
CA LEU A 185 -2.56 6.62 0.63
C LEU A 185 -1.48 5.82 -0.10
N ALA A 186 -1.72 4.52 -0.31
CA ALA A 186 -0.86 3.68 -1.13
C ALA A 186 -1.38 3.68 -2.57
N VAL A 187 -0.49 3.83 -3.54
CA VAL A 187 -0.84 3.82 -4.95
C VAL A 187 -0.17 2.62 -5.62
N TYR A 188 -0.97 1.75 -6.22
CA TYR A 188 -0.51 0.60 -6.98
C TYR A 188 -0.83 0.82 -8.46
N VAL A 189 0.18 0.76 -9.31
CA VAL A 189 0.02 0.91 -10.77
C VAL A 189 0.03 -0.47 -11.41
N ALA A 190 -1.08 -0.85 -12.08
CA ALA A 190 -1.26 -2.21 -12.62
C ALA A 190 -1.97 -2.20 -13.99
N PRO A 191 -1.51 -2.99 -14.96
CA PRO A 191 -0.27 -3.76 -14.93
C PRO A 191 0.95 -2.91 -15.24
N ASP A 192 0.81 -1.78 -15.95
CA ASP A 192 1.93 -0.96 -16.40
C ASP A 192 1.43 0.43 -16.87
N ALA A 193 1.96 1.49 -16.26
CA ALA A 193 1.83 2.88 -16.69
C ALA A 193 3.05 3.68 -16.20
N PRO A 194 4.21 3.53 -16.84
CA PRO A 194 5.49 4.07 -16.36
C PRO A 194 5.50 5.59 -16.23
N GLU A 195 4.77 6.29 -17.08
CA GLU A 195 4.66 7.75 -17.02
C GLU A 195 3.94 8.19 -15.74
N ALA A 196 2.82 7.53 -15.40
CA ALA A 196 2.10 7.79 -14.16
C ALA A 196 2.96 7.45 -12.93
N LEU A 197 3.69 6.32 -12.98
CA LEU A 197 4.60 5.92 -11.92
C LEU A 197 5.73 6.94 -11.74
N ASN A 198 6.34 7.40 -12.82
CA ASN A 198 7.36 8.44 -12.76
C ASN A 198 6.84 9.74 -12.14
N LEU A 199 5.63 10.17 -12.48
CA LEU A 199 5.01 11.35 -11.87
C LEU A 199 4.75 11.15 -10.38
N LEU A 200 4.29 9.96 -9.96
CA LEU A 200 4.15 9.61 -8.56
C LEU A 200 5.50 9.67 -7.85
N HIS A 201 6.56 9.09 -8.43
CA HIS A 201 7.90 9.10 -7.87
C HIS A 201 8.49 10.52 -7.78
N GLN A 202 8.38 11.32 -8.83
CA GLN A 202 8.88 12.72 -8.84
C GLN A 202 8.21 13.56 -7.74
N ASN A 203 6.92 13.36 -7.52
CA ASN A 203 6.19 14.05 -6.46
C ASN A 203 6.41 13.40 -5.09
N ASN A 204 6.90 12.17 -5.03
CA ASN A 204 7.18 11.41 -3.82
C ASN A 204 8.63 11.44 -3.36
N VAL A 205 9.58 11.82 -4.18
CA VAL A 205 10.97 12.05 -3.73
C VAL A 205 10.94 13.03 -2.54
N ASP A 206 10.03 13.98 -2.56
CA ASP A 206 9.78 14.89 -1.43
C ASP A 206 8.59 14.48 -0.54
N LYS A 207 7.66 13.62 -0.99
CA LYS A 207 6.33 13.44 -0.37
C LYS A 207 5.83 12.00 -0.13
N LYS A 208 6.43 10.97 -0.70
CA LYS A 208 6.46 9.57 -0.23
C LYS A 208 5.15 8.76 -0.13
N THR A 209 4.43 8.55 -1.23
CA THR A 209 3.17 7.82 -1.25
C THR A 209 3.02 6.77 -2.36
N ALA A 210 4.05 6.47 -3.16
CA ALA A 210 3.94 5.45 -4.20
C ALA A 210 4.62 4.15 -3.76
N LEU A 211 3.94 3.04 -3.98
CA LEU A 211 4.49 1.69 -3.93
C LEU A 211 4.43 1.11 -5.34
N GLU A 212 5.57 0.67 -5.81
CA GLU A 212 5.68 -0.20 -6.97
C GLU A 212 5.71 -1.64 -6.47
N TYR A 213 4.76 -2.45 -6.94
CA TYR A 213 4.80 -3.90 -6.78
C TYR A 213 5.12 -4.49 -8.15
N VAL A 214 6.24 -5.14 -8.25
CA VAL A 214 6.60 -6.01 -9.37
C VAL A 214 6.11 -7.41 -9.09
#